data_7fed47d7978cc8954b07fa6c30518134
#
_entry.id   7fed47d7978cc8954b07fa6c30518134
#
_cell.length_a   1.000
_cell.length_b   1.000
_cell.length_c   1.000
_cell.angle_alpha   90.00
_cell.angle_beta   90.00
_cell.angle_gamma   90.00
#
_symmetry.space_group_name_H-M   'P 1'
#
loop_
_entity.id
_entity.type
_entity.pdbx_description
1 polymer ?
#
loop_
_entity_poly.entity_id
_entity_poly.type
_entity_poly.pdbx_seq_one_letter_code
_entity_poly.pdbx_strand_id
1 'polypeptide(L)'
;MKIDKPSFCWVKSAQEFQCEDMKERSAMLFRPVNIDDTVLVPVEDVDRSKLDPPNLHALVIDVIGEVGYKLAVTSGVLKGVFSRHHFKHSPTIFLSRSDINFERVDLAVRTASRLQSFNKDRKPTKCGCKGQCSNKHCKCKKNNFSCNSKCACNSGKGCKNRDT
;
A
#
# COMPACT_ATOMS: atom_id res chain seq x y z
N MET A 1 -20.14 -44.08 -42.43
CA MET A 1 -20.61 -42.94 -41.61
C MET A 1 -19.40 -42.20 -41.10
N LYS A 2 -19.03 -41.09 -41.74
CA LYS A 2 -17.91 -40.22 -41.28
C LYS A 2 -18.50 -39.22 -40.30
N ILE A 3 -18.06 -39.26 -39.08
CA ILE A 3 -18.39 -38.28 -38.04
C ILE A 3 -17.45 -37.10 -38.28
N ASP A 4 -17.95 -36.03 -38.89
CA ASP A 4 -17.25 -34.78 -39.04
C ASP A 4 -17.02 -34.18 -37.64
N LYS A 5 -15.76 -34.09 -37.24
CA LYS A 5 -15.37 -33.35 -36.05
C LYS A 5 -15.65 -31.87 -36.27
N PRO A 6 -16.39 -31.18 -35.37
CA PRO A 6 -16.60 -29.75 -35.51
C PRO A 6 -15.23 -29.04 -35.50
N SER A 7 -15.04 -28.22 -36.49
CA SER A 7 -13.76 -27.59 -36.79
C SER A 7 -13.28 -26.73 -35.65
N PHE A 8 -12.05 -26.95 -35.24
CA PHE A 8 -11.26 -26.21 -34.22
C PHE A 8 -11.18 -24.69 -34.48
N CYS A 9 -11.64 -24.25 -35.65
CA CYS A 9 -11.65 -22.85 -36.08
C CYS A 9 -12.68 -21.98 -35.34
N TRP A 10 -13.85 -22.54 -35.02
CA TRP A 10 -14.92 -21.79 -34.32
C TRP A 10 -14.57 -21.43 -32.88
N VAL A 11 -13.82 -22.28 -32.22
CA VAL A 11 -13.40 -22.05 -30.82
C VAL A 11 -12.38 -20.91 -30.74
N LYS A 12 -11.46 -20.84 -31.70
CA LYS A 12 -10.47 -19.73 -31.73
C LYS A 12 -11.12 -18.38 -31.98
N SER A 13 -12.06 -18.29 -32.92
CA SER A 13 -12.76 -17.03 -33.21
C SER A 13 -13.59 -16.54 -32.02
N ALA A 14 -14.25 -17.45 -31.29
CA ALA A 14 -14.98 -17.08 -30.08
C ALA A 14 -14.07 -16.58 -28.96
N GLN A 15 -12.91 -17.21 -28.81
CA GLN A 15 -11.89 -16.74 -27.80
C GLN A 15 -11.27 -15.40 -28.16
N GLU A 16 -11.00 -15.18 -29.46
CA GLU A 16 -10.50 -13.91 -29.98
C GLU A 16 -11.52 -12.79 -29.74
N PHE A 17 -12.78 -13.03 -30.06
CA PHE A 17 -13.87 -12.07 -29.84
C PHE A 17 -14.06 -11.76 -28.35
N GLN A 18 -14.02 -12.78 -27.48
CA GLN A 18 -14.08 -12.55 -26.02
C GLN A 18 -12.89 -11.74 -25.50
N CYS A 19 -11.72 -11.99 -26.05
CA CYS A 19 -10.51 -11.25 -25.68
C CYS A 19 -10.60 -9.76 -26.07
N GLU A 20 -11.12 -9.47 -27.25
CA GLU A 20 -11.32 -8.10 -27.74
C GLU A 20 -12.39 -7.38 -26.90
N ASP A 21 -13.53 -8.00 -26.65
CA ASP A 21 -14.58 -7.44 -25.78
C ASP A 21 -14.08 -7.16 -24.35
N MET A 22 -13.27 -8.06 -23.79
CA MET A 22 -12.63 -7.83 -22.48
C MET A 22 -11.64 -6.67 -22.52
N LYS A 23 -10.86 -6.51 -23.57
CA LYS A 23 -9.93 -5.39 -23.75
C LYS A 23 -10.68 -4.07 -23.86
N GLU A 24 -11.74 -4.02 -24.66
CA GLU A 24 -12.56 -2.81 -24.82
C GLU A 24 -13.23 -2.39 -23.51
N ARG A 25 -13.83 -3.34 -22.79
CA ARG A 25 -14.41 -3.08 -21.46
C ARG A 25 -13.35 -2.61 -20.46
N SER A 26 -12.18 -3.21 -20.49
CA SER A 26 -11.06 -2.79 -19.62
C SER A 26 -10.59 -1.40 -19.99
N ALA A 27 -10.48 -1.06 -21.26
CA ALA A 27 -10.09 0.28 -21.71
C ALA A 27 -11.11 1.36 -21.33
N MET A 28 -12.43 1.02 -21.37
CA MET A 28 -13.48 1.94 -20.89
C MET A 28 -13.42 2.18 -19.39
N LEU A 29 -13.18 1.13 -18.59
CA LEU A 29 -13.12 1.21 -17.13
C LEU A 29 -11.82 1.85 -16.64
N PHE A 30 -10.73 1.59 -17.31
CA PHE A 30 -9.39 2.02 -16.92
C PHE A 30 -8.77 2.91 -17.98
N ARG A 31 -9.16 4.18 -17.99
CA ARG A 31 -8.51 5.17 -18.86
C ARG A 31 -7.00 5.17 -18.64
N PRO A 32 -6.21 5.27 -19.71
CA PRO A 32 -4.76 5.42 -19.56
C PRO A 32 -4.44 6.65 -18.71
N VAL A 33 -3.36 6.58 -17.98
CA VAL A 33 -2.87 7.65 -17.09
C VAL A 33 -1.54 8.13 -17.64
N ASN A 34 -1.32 9.41 -17.64
CA ASN A 34 -0.09 10.04 -18.13
C ASN A 34 0.98 10.09 -17.03
N ILE A 35 2.21 10.36 -17.46
CA ILE A 35 3.30 10.67 -16.54
C ILE A 35 2.93 11.97 -15.80
N ASP A 36 3.28 12.05 -14.53
CA ASP A 36 2.97 13.13 -13.59
C ASP A 36 1.50 13.23 -13.15
N ASP A 37 0.65 12.24 -13.52
CA ASP A 37 -0.69 12.15 -12.94
C ASP A 37 -0.64 11.59 -11.51
N THR A 38 -1.49 12.17 -10.65
CA THR A 38 -1.67 11.66 -9.28
C THR A 38 -2.66 10.51 -9.27
N VAL A 39 -2.30 9.44 -8.59
CA VAL A 39 -3.09 8.22 -8.49
C VAL A 39 -3.24 7.77 -7.03
N LEU A 40 -4.28 6.99 -6.78
CA LEU A 40 -4.61 6.43 -5.47
C LEU A 40 -4.34 4.93 -5.50
N VAL A 41 -3.36 4.48 -4.75
CA VAL A 41 -3.02 3.06 -4.58
C VAL A 41 -3.74 2.55 -3.32
N PRO A 42 -4.65 1.58 -3.43
CA PRO A 42 -5.32 1.02 -2.26
C PRO A 42 -4.31 0.28 -1.38
N VAL A 43 -4.45 0.45 -0.08
CA VAL A 43 -3.65 -0.25 0.93
C VAL A 43 -4.53 -1.27 1.64
N GLU A 44 -4.08 -2.52 1.68
CA GLU A 44 -4.77 -3.60 2.36
C GLU A 44 -5.02 -3.25 3.84
N ASP A 45 -6.19 -3.64 4.36
CA ASP A 45 -6.58 -3.34 5.75
C ASP A 45 -5.61 -3.89 6.80
N VAL A 46 -4.94 -5.01 6.49
CA VAL A 46 -3.91 -5.60 7.35
C VAL A 46 -2.62 -4.79 7.40
N ASP A 47 -2.39 -3.94 6.43
CA ASP A 47 -1.16 -3.16 6.27
C ASP A 47 -1.29 -1.71 6.73
N ARG A 48 -2.49 -1.27 7.10
CA ARG A 48 -2.77 0.08 7.58
C ARG A 48 -3.30 0.11 9.02
N SER A 49 -3.14 1.22 9.68
CA SER A 49 -3.81 1.50 10.96
C SER A 49 -5.27 1.89 10.70
N LYS A 50 -6.16 1.67 11.67
CA LYS A 50 -7.58 2.06 11.56
C LYS A 50 -7.81 3.56 11.29
N LEU A 51 -6.85 4.39 11.67
CA LEU A 51 -6.91 5.85 11.49
C LEU A 51 -6.21 6.33 10.20
N ASP A 52 -5.48 5.45 9.51
CA ASP A 52 -4.77 5.81 8.29
C ASP A 52 -5.73 5.78 7.09
N PRO A 53 -5.50 6.64 6.09
CA PRO A 53 -6.32 6.65 4.88
C PRO A 53 -6.23 5.30 4.15
N PRO A 54 -7.32 4.84 3.52
CA PRO A 54 -7.37 3.56 2.82
C PRO A 54 -6.53 3.55 1.53
N ASN A 55 -6.21 4.72 1.01
CA ASN A 55 -5.46 4.87 -0.22
C ASN A 55 -4.18 5.67 0.03
N LEU A 56 -3.12 5.28 -0.68
CA LEU A 56 -1.85 5.96 -0.71
C LEU A 56 -1.80 6.87 -1.94
N HIS A 57 -1.49 8.15 -1.77
CA HIS A 57 -1.27 9.05 -2.88
C HIS A 57 0.08 8.75 -3.53
N ALA A 58 0.05 8.51 -4.83
CA ALA A 58 1.23 8.23 -5.63
C ALA A 58 1.22 9.06 -6.91
N LEU A 59 2.39 9.29 -7.47
CA LEU A 59 2.61 9.94 -8.75
C LEU A 59 3.09 8.91 -9.77
N VAL A 60 2.60 8.99 -10.99
CA VAL A 60 3.11 8.19 -12.10
C VAL A 60 4.42 8.79 -12.59
N ILE A 61 5.52 8.06 -12.44
CA ILE A 61 6.85 8.55 -12.83
C ILE A 61 7.29 8.03 -14.19
N ASP A 62 6.79 6.87 -14.59
CA ASP A 62 7.14 6.22 -15.84
C ASP A 62 6.04 5.25 -16.29
N VAL A 63 5.94 5.03 -17.61
CA VAL A 63 5.03 4.09 -18.24
C VAL A 63 5.85 3.03 -18.97
N ILE A 64 5.74 1.78 -18.52
CA ILE A 64 6.50 0.65 -19.04
C ILE A 64 5.61 -0.20 -19.94
N GLY A 65 5.86 -0.13 -21.25
CA GLY A 65 5.03 -0.80 -22.25
C GLY A 65 3.60 -0.23 -22.31
N GLU A 66 2.63 -1.07 -22.67
CA GLU A 66 1.24 -0.62 -22.88
C GLU A 66 0.41 -0.56 -21.58
N VAL A 67 0.78 -1.31 -20.56
CA VAL A 67 -0.07 -1.54 -19.38
C VAL A 67 0.66 -1.43 -18.03
N GLY A 68 1.96 -1.15 -18.05
CA GLY A 68 2.79 -1.07 -16.85
C GLY A 68 3.08 0.35 -16.42
N TYR A 69 2.97 0.63 -15.13
CA TYR A 69 3.21 1.96 -14.54
C TYR A 69 4.19 1.86 -13.40
N LYS A 70 5.14 2.78 -13.37
CA LYS A 70 6.03 2.96 -12.24
C LYS A 70 5.51 4.09 -11.38
N LEU A 71 5.33 3.83 -10.09
CA LEU A 71 4.70 4.76 -9.17
C LEU A 71 5.70 5.22 -8.12
N ALA A 72 5.59 6.47 -7.72
CA ALA A 72 6.35 7.04 -6.62
C ALA A 72 5.41 7.72 -5.62
N VAL A 73 5.82 7.70 -4.36
CA VAL A 73 5.15 8.38 -3.24
C VAL A 73 6.11 9.37 -2.62
N THR A 74 5.65 10.24 -1.73
CA THR A 74 6.51 11.21 -1.03
C THR A 74 7.73 10.58 -0.37
N SER A 75 7.59 9.34 0.13
CA SER A 75 8.68 8.63 0.82
C SER A 75 9.63 7.87 -0.10
N GLY A 76 9.36 7.75 -1.40
CA GLY A 76 10.24 7.08 -2.37
C GLY A 76 9.52 6.42 -3.53
N VAL A 77 10.28 5.73 -4.38
CA VAL A 77 9.77 4.99 -5.53
C VAL A 77 9.28 3.62 -5.11
N LEU A 78 8.07 3.25 -5.51
CA LEU A 78 7.48 1.95 -5.18
C LEU A 78 8.16 0.83 -5.96
N LYS A 79 8.29 -0.31 -5.29
CA LYS A 79 8.84 -1.53 -5.86
C LYS A 79 7.88 -2.15 -6.88
N GLY A 80 8.43 -2.53 -8.03
CA GLY A 80 7.69 -3.25 -9.08
C GLY A 80 6.99 -2.35 -10.07
N VAL A 81 6.21 -2.99 -10.92
CA VAL A 81 5.39 -2.36 -11.97
C VAL A 81 3.93 -2.61 -11.64
N PHE A 82 3.13 -1.59 -11.74
CA PHE A 82 1.71 -1.62 -11.40
C PHE A 82 0.90 -1.63 -12.68
N SER A 83 -0.07 -2.54 -12.78
CA SER A 83 -1.06 -2.52 -13.86
C SER A 83 -2.15 -1.50 -13.57
N ARG A 84 -2.86 -1.05 -14.61
CA ARG A 84 -3.86 0.01 -14.49
C ARG A 84 -4.97 -0.27 -13.47
N HIS A 85 -5.31 -1.54 -13.23
CA HIS A 85 -6.34 -1.93 -12.25
C HIS A 85 -5.88 -1.87 -10.78
N HIS A 86 -4.57 -1.76 -10.51
CA HIS A 86 -4.03 -1.67 -9.15
C HIS A 86 -4.20 -0.30 -8.50
N PHE A 87 -4.60 0.71 -9.24
CA PHE A 87 -4.75 2.06 -8.72
C PHE A 87 -5.91 2.82 -9.39
N LYS A 88 -6.39 3.84 -8.72
CA LYS A 88 -7.44 4.73 -9.23
C LYS A 88 -6.83 6.09 -9.58
N HIS A 89 -7.33 6.71 -10.65
CA HIS A 89 -6.94 8.07 -10.97
C HIS A 89 -7.51 9.03 -9.91
N SER A 90 -6.70 9.98 -9.45
CA SER A 90 -7.16 11.04 -8.56
C SER A 90 -7.59 12.24 -9.40
N PRO A 91 -8.82 12.79 -9.17
CA PRO A 91 -9.26 13.99 -9.88
C PRO A 91 -8.48 15.25 -9.47
N THR A 92 -7.77 15.19 -8.36
CA THR A 92 -7.02 16.31 -7.80
C THR A 92 -5.53 16.00 -7.78
N ILE A 93 -4.71 16.98 -8.14
CA ILE A 93 -3.25 16.88 -8.07
C ILE A 93 -2.84 17.12 -6.62
N PHE A 94 -2.40 16.07 -5.94
CA PHE A 94 -1.93 16.14 -4.56
C PHE A 94 -0.42 16.08 -4.42
N LEU A 95 0.27 15.58 -5.45
CA LEU A 95 1.70 15.37 -5.42
C LEU A 95 2.33 15.98 -6.66
N SER A 96 3.46 16.62 -6.46
CA SER A 96 4.33 17.09 -7.50
C SER A 96 5.66 16.30 -7.45
N ARG A 97 6.41 16.32 -8.52
CA ARG A 97 7.69 15.61 -8.63
C ARG A 97 8.73 16.10 -7.60
N SER A 98 8.62 17.35 -7.16
CA SER A 98 9.45 17.95 -6.11
C SER A 98 9.20 17.36 -4.72
N ASP A 99 8.00 16.78 -4.49
CA ASP A 99 7.61 16.26 -3.18
C ASP A 99 8.09 14.82 -2.96
N ILE A 100 8.71 14.22 -3.98
CA ILE A 100 9.13 12.82 -3.99
C ILE A 100 10.61 12.69 -3.64
N ASN A 101 10.89 11.81 -2.69
CA ASN A 101 12.28 11.44 -2.39
C ASN A 101 12.74 10.31 -3.33
N PHE A 102 13.44 10.66 -4.40
CA PHE A 102 13.97 9.70 -5.38
C PHE A 102 15.18 8.89 -4.89
N GLU A 103 15.79 9.26 -3.76
CA GLU A 103 16.91 8.49 -3.20
C GLU A 103 16.49 7.11 -2.70
N ARG A 104 15.21 6.97 -2.31
CA ARG A 104 14.66 5.69 -1.87
C ARG A 104 13.95 5.01 -3.02
N VAL A 105 14.57 3.96 -3.53
CA VAL A 105 14.01 3.08 -4.55
C VAL A 105 13.57 1.75 -3.94
N ASP A 106 12.73 1.02 -4.66
CA ASP A 106 12.22 -0.32 -4.27
C ASP A 106 11.46 -0.36 -2.93
N LEU A 107 10.66 0.67 -2.67
CA LEU A 107 9.84 0.75 -1.48
C LEU A 107 8.57 -0.10 -1.61
N ALA A 108 8.38 -1.07 -0.72
CA ALA A 108 7.13 -1.83 -0.68
C ALA A 108 5.95 -0.93 -0.27
N VAL A 109 4.76 -1.13 -0.87
CA VAL A 109 3.52 -0.38 -0.56
C VAL A 109 3.25 -0.35 0.95
N ARG A 110 3.41 -1.48 1.63
CA ARG A 110 3.29 -1.60 3.09
C ARG A 110 4.23 -0.67 3.85
N THR A 111 5.48 -0.57 3.39
CA THR A 111 6.48 0.30 4.03
C THR A 111 6.16 1.77 3.77
N ALA A 112 5.73 2.10 2.54
CA ALA A 112 5.31 3.43 2.16
C ALA A 112 4.10 3.90 2.99
N SER A 113 3.09 3.06 3.13
CA SER A 113 1.92 3.32 3.97
C SER A 113 2.31 3.60 5.43
N ARG A 114 3.22 2.81 6.00
CA ARG A 114 3.72 3.03 7.37
C ARG A 114 4.48 4.35 7.54
N LEU A 115 5.22 4.78 6.53
CA LEU A 115 5.97 6.05 6.56
C LEU A 115 5.04 7.26 6.43
N GLN A 116 3.90 7.11 5.74
CA GLN A 116 2.86 8.15 5.59
C GLN A 116 1.80 8.10 6.71
N SER A 117 1.82 7.06 7.54
CA SER A 117 0.88 6.92 8.66
C SER A 117 1.00 8.08 9.64
N PHE A 118 -0.13 8.60 10.12
CA PHE A 118 -0.18 9.56 11.23
C PHE A 118 0.47 9.03 12.51
N ASN A 119 0.56 7.70 12.64
CA ASN A 119 1.17 7.00 13.78
C ASN A 119 2.59 6.51 13.49
N LYS A 120 3.29 7.07 12.50
CA LYS A 120 4.65 6.65 12.12
C LYS A 120 5.64 6.63 13.29
N ASP A 121 5.49 7.55 14.24
CA ASP A 121 6.34 7.66 15.43
C ASP A 121 5.88 6.76 16.57
N ARG A 122 4.65 6.27 16.53
CA ARG A 122 4.14 5.26 17.46
C ARG A 122 4.58 3.87 17.02
N LYS A 123 5.86 3.56 17.18
CA LYS A 123 6.25 2.14 17.23
C LYS A 123 5.45 1.53 18.38
N PRO A 124 4.66 0.46 18.15
CA PRO A 124 3.95 -0.22 19.23
C PRO A 124 4.99 -0.93 20.10
N THR A 125 5.73 -0.17 20.88
CA THR A 125 6.67 -0.71 21.84
C THR A 125 5.84 -1.23 23.00
N LYS A 126 5.81 -2.53 23.12
CA LYS A 126 5.31 -3.21 24.30
C LYS A 126 6.51 -3.66 25.14
N CYS A 127 6.47 -3.44 26.42
CA CYS A 127 7.45 -4.00 27.33
C CYS A 127 7.00 -5.36 27.85
N GLY A 128 7.99 -6.22 28.15
CA GLY A 128 7.80 -7.52 28.82
C GLY A 128 7.99 -7.43 30.34
N CYS A 129 7.95 -6.24 30.95
CA CYS A 129 8.19 -6.07 32.37
C CYS A 129 7.04 -6.66 33.19
N LYS A 130 7.37 -7.38 34.27
CA LYS A 130 6.39 -7.91 35.24
C LYS A 130 6.11 -6.96 36.42
N GLY A 131 6.73 -5.76 36.42
CA GLY A 131 6.71 -4.84 37.56
C GLY A 131 6.54 -3.38 37.17
N GLN A 132 6.94 -2.49 38.07
CA GLN A 132 6.60 -1.07 38.08
C GLN A 132 7.18 -0.19 36.98
N CYS A 133 7.97 -0.72 36.00
CA CYS A 133 8.57 0.03 34.89
C CYS A 133 9.26 1.34 35.30
N SER A 134 9.85 1.38 36.49
CA SER A 134 10.50 2.56 37.04
C SER A 134 11.87 2.85 36.40
N ASN A 135 12.55 1.83 35.89
CA ASN A 135 13.91 1.87 35.39
C ASN A 135 13.99 1.86 33.85
N LYS A 136 15.15 2.26 33.30
CA LYS A 136 15.44 2.22 31.86
C LYS A 136 15.51 0.79 31.26
N HIS A 137 15.40 -0.27 32.07
CA HIS A 137 15.21 -1.64 31.61
C HIS A 137 13.85 -1.83 30.91
N CYS A 138 12.87 -1.01 31.25
CA CYS A 138 11.60 -0.98 30.52
C CYS A 138 11.83 -0.45 29.10
N LYS A 139 11.48 -1.26 28.10
CA LYS A 139 11.62 -0.91 26.68
C LYS A 139 10.80 0.33 26.29
N CYS A 140 9.63 0.52 26.91
CA CYS A 140 8.82 1.72 26.69
C CYS A 140 9.54 2.94 27.25
N LYS A 141 9.96 2.91 28.51
CA LYS A 141 10.66 4.03 29.16
C LYS A 141 12.00 4.36 28.49
N LYS A 142 12.74 3.34 28.02
CA LYS A 142 13.98 3.55 27.26
C LYS A 142 13.75 4.36 25.99
N ASN A 143 12.58 4.20 25.36
CA ASN A 143 12.20 4.89 24.12
C ASN A 143 11.32 6.13 24.39
N ASN A 144 11.26 6.63 25.61
CA ASN A 144 10.44 7.77 26.05
C ASN A 144 8.94 7.64 25.73
N PHE A 145 8.40 6.42 25.80
CA PHE A 145 6.97 6.16 25.64
C PHE A 145 6.35 5.69 26.95
N SER A 146 5.10 6.06 27.17
CA SER A 146 4.28 5.52 28.25
C SER A 146 3.89 4.06 27.97
N CYS A 147 3.74 3.27 29.04
CA CYS A 147 3.26 1.91 28.91
C CYS A 147 1.77 1.88 28.54
N ASN A 148 1.41 1.07 27.58
CA ASN A 148 0.05 0.92 27.08
C ASN A 148 -0.60 -0.39 27.53
N SER A 149 -1.87 -0.60 27.19
CA SER A 149 -2.65 -1.81 27.53
C SER A 149 -2.09 -3.12 27.00
N LYS A 150 -1.21 -3.07 25.97
CA LYS A 150 -0.55 -4.25 25.36
C LYS A 150 0.77 -4.63 26.05
N CYS A 151 1.21 -3.84 27.04
CA CYS A 151 2.41 -4.11 27.81
C CYS A 151 2.14 -5.19 28.86
N ALA A 152 3.11 -6.09 29.09
CA ALA A 152 2.99 -7.14 30.10
C ALA A 152 2.86 -6.59 31.53
N CYS A 153 3.37 -5.38 31.81
CA CYS A 153 3.24 -4.69 33.09
C CYS A 153 1.80 -4.24 33.39
N ASN A 154 0.89 -4.31 32.42
CA ASN A 154 -0.52 -3.90 32.61
C ASN A 154 -1.33 -4.90 33.45
N SER A 155 -0.84 -6.12 33.62
CA SER A 155 -1.46 -7.13 34.47
C SER A 155 -1.23 -6.88 35.96
N GLY A 156 -0.38 -5.92 36.34
CA GLY A 156 -0.07 -5.56 37.73
C GLY A 156 -0.48 -4.12 38.04
N LYS A 157 -1.25 -3.91 39.09
CA LYS A 157 -1.50 -2.60 39.69
C LYS A 157 -0.16 -1.99 40.09
N GLY A 158 0.26 -0.89 39.44
CA GLY A 158 1.43 -0.12 39.87
C GLY A 158 2.52 0.16 38.84
N CYS A 159 2.21 0.18 37.56
CA CYS A 159 3.16 0.62 36.55
C CYS A 159 3.37 2.15 36.64
N LYS A 160 4.58 2.60 37.04
CA LYS A 160 4.94 4.02 37.18
C LYS A 160 5.22 4.74 35.86
N ASN A 161 5.25 4.02 34.74
CA ASN A 161 5.46 4.59 33.41
C ASN A 161 4.16 4.55 32.58
N ARG A 162 3.05 4.88 33.20
CA ARG A 162 1.74 4.95 32.57
C ARG A 162 1.17 6.33 32.78
N ASP A 163 0.65 6.94 31.74
CA ASP A 163 -0.16 8.14 31.87
C ASP A 163 -1.50 7.77 32.50
N THR A 164 -1.87 8.42 33.56
CA THR A 164 -3.14 8.30 34.29
C THR A 164 -4.21 9.03 33.51
#